data_21d8948b32a8a9b7cbfe6fb44605cbae
#
_entry.id   21d8948b32a8a9b7cbfe6fb44605cbae
#
_cell.length_a   1.000
_cell.length_b   1.000
_cell.length_c   1.000
_cell.angle_alpha   90.00
_cell.angle_beta   90.00
_cell.angle_gamma   90.00
#
_symmetry.space_group_name_H-M   'P 1'
#
loop_
_entity.id
_entity.type
_entity.pdbx_description
1 polymer ?
#
loop_
_entity_poly.entity_id
_entity_poly.type
_entity_poly.pdbx_seq_one_letter_code
_entity_poly.pdbx_strand_id
1 'polypeptide(L)'
;MSDEALIKRLKVIVKEHGGQLGLAGTIGVDQGFISKVINKKQDVSYYLIRKLCFQLKYSPEWLILGTGEKKINKPESAKLITEIQMMRTELDILHARMRAYEIELKEVKEQGYSPKKKAG
;
A
#
# COMPACT_ATOMS: atom_id res chain seq x y z
N MET A 1 -4.13 -7.65 4.55
CA MET A 1 -5.37 -6.88 4.60
C MET A 1 -6.47 -7.61 3.87
N SER A 2 -7.21 -8.44 4.56
CA SER A 2 -8.27 -9.24 3.95
C SER A 2 -9.51 -9.26 4.81
N ASP A 3 -9.91 -8.12 5.40
CA ASP A 3 -11.13 -8.11 6.18
C ASP A 3 -12.36 -8.04 5.26
N GLU A 4 -13.49 -8.51 5.77
CA GLU A 4 -14.72 -8.56 5.00
C GLU A 4 -15.23 -7.18 4.61
N ALA A 5 -15.04 -6.19 5.46
CA ALA A 5 -15.48 -4.83 5.17
C ALA A 5 -14.72 -4.24 3.99
N LEU A 6 -13.41 -4.49 3.93
CA LEU A 6 -12.58 -4.06 2.81
C LEU A 6 -13.01 -4.76 1.51
N ILE A 7 -13.27 -6.05 1.58
CA ILE A 7 -13.73 -6.82 0.41
C ILE A 7 -15.11 -6.32 -0.06
N LYS A 8 -16.02 -5.98 0.85
CA LYS A 8 -17.30 -5.41 0.48
C LYS A 8 -17.15 -4.08 -0.27
N ARG A 9 -16.23 -3.24 0.21
CA ARG A 9 -15.96 -1.97 -0.48
C ARG A 9 -15.33 -2.19 -1.84
N LEU A 10 -14.46 -3.18 -1.99
CA LEU A 10 -13.90 -3.56 -3.28
C LEU A 10 -15.00 -4.05 -4.25
N LYS A 11 -15.97 -4.81 -3.76
CA LYS A 11 -17.10 -5.26 -4.59
C LYS A 11 -17.91 -4.09 -5.09
N VAL A 12 -18.11 -3.07 -4.28
CA VAL A 12 -18.79 -1.84 -4.70
C VAL A 12 -18.03 -1.17 -5.85
N ILE A 13 -16.70 -1.06 -5.72
CA ILE A 13 -15.86 -0.47 -6.75
C ILE A 13 -15.93 -1.29 -8.04
N VAL A 14 -15.85 -2.59 -7.94
CA VAL A 14 -15.96 -3.50 -9.09
C VAL A 14 -17.29 -3.26 -9.82
N LYS A 15 -18.38 -3.18 -9.09
CA LYS A 15 -19.70 -2.95 -9.68
C LYS A 15 -19.78 -1.59 -10.38
N GLU A 16 -19.20 -0.56 -9.80
CA GLU A 16 -19.19 0.77 -10.38
C GLU A 16 -18.42 0.86 -11.70
N HIS A 17 -17.46 -0.03 -11.92
CA HIS A 17 -16.61 -0.02 -13.10
C HIS A 17 -16.93 -1.15 -14.10
N GLY A 18 -18.14 -1.67 -14.04
CA GLY A 18 -18.60 -2.65 -15.02
C GLY A 18 -18.16 -4.08 -14.76
N GLY A 19 -17.90 -4.43 -13.51
CA GLY A 19 -17.48 -5.77 -13.11
C GLY A 19 -15.98 -5.93 -13.00
N GLN A 20 -15.53 -7.14 -12.72
CA GLN A 20 -14.11 -7.43 -12.52
C GLN A 20 -13.27 -7.12 -13.75
N LEU A 21 -13.76 -7.49 -14.91
CA LEU A 21 -13.04 -7.23 -16.16
C LEU A 21 -12.96 -5.73 -16.46
N GLY A 22 -14.05 -4.99 -16.22
CA GLY A 22 -14.08 -3.54 -16.41
C GLY A 22 -13.11 -2.83 -15.48
N LEU A 23 -13.09 -3.19 -14.20
CA LEU A 23 -12.15 -2.60 -13.25
C LEU A 23 -10.71 -2.94 -13.60
N ALA A 24 -10.44 -4.19 -13.92
CA ALA A 24 -9.08 -4.63 -14.29
C ALA A 24 -8.55 -3.86 -15.49
N GLY A 25 -9.36 -3.67 -16.51
CA GLY A 25 -8.98 -2.89 -17.69
C GLY A 25 -8.74 -1.42 -17.36
N THR A 26 -9.55 -0.85 -16.47
CA THR A 26 -9.43 0.55 -16.09
C THR A 26 -8.13 0.85 -15.33
N ILE A 27 -7.74 -0.01 -14.42
CA ILE A 27 -6.54 0.21 -13.61
C ILE A 27 -5.30 -0.53 -14.11
N GLY A 28 -5.45 -1.30 -15.18
CA GLY A 28 -4.30 -1.95 -15.81
C GLY A 28 -3.76 -3.15 -15.04
N VAL A 29 -4.63 -3.95 -14.44
CA VAL A 29 -4.25 -5.19 -13.78
C VAL A 29 -4.97 -6.38 -14.42
N ASP A 30 -4.54 -7.58 -14.10
CA ASP A 30 -5.17 -8.79 -14.59
C ASP A 30 -6.51 -9.04 -13.88
N GLN A 31 -7.53 -9.43 -14.63
CA GLN A 31 -8.84 -9.76 -14.07
C GLN A 31 -8.76 -10.90 -13.06
N GLY A 32 -7.90 -11.88 -13.30
CA GLY A 32 -7.67 -12.98 -12.37
C GLY A 32 -7.17 -12.52 -11.00
N PHE A 33 -6.35 -11.47 -10.98
CA PHE A 33 -5.90 -10.86 -9.74
C PHE A 33 -7.07 -10.27 -8.94
N ILE A 34 -7.95 -9.52 -9.60
CA ILE A 34 -9.14 -8.95 -8.96
C ILE A 34 -10.04 -10.07 -8.42
N SER A 35 -10.26 -11.12 -9.20
CA SER A 35 -11.08 -12.25 -8.80
C SER A 35 -10.55 -12.95 -7.55
N LYS A 36 -9.25 -13.18 -7.50
CA LYS A 36 -8.61 -13.82 -6.34
C LYS A 36 -8.76 -12.99 -5.07
N VAL A 37 -8.59 -11.68 -5.18
CA VAL A 37 -8.74 -10.78 -4.04
C VAL A 37 -10.18 -10.79 -3.53
N ILE A 38 -11.15 -10.68 -4.41
CA ILE A 38 -12.57 -10.67 -4.03
C ILE A 38 -13.01 -11.98 -3.42
N ASN A 39 -12.49 -13.10 -3.92
CA ASN A 39 -12.81 -14.42 -3.41
C ASN A 39 -11.96 -14.85 -2.21
N LYS A 40 -11.22 -13.92 -1.64
CA LYS A 40 -10.37 -14.14 -0.46
C LYS A 40 -9.29 -15.20 -0.66
N LYS A 41 -8.91 -15.47 -1.90
CA LYS A 41 -7.82 -16.39 -2.23
C LYS A 41 -6.46 -15.69 -2.20
N GLN A 42 -6.46 -14.37 -2.17
CA GLN A 42 -5.26 -13.54 -2.11
C GLN A 42 -5.58 -12.30 -1.31
N ASP A 43 -4.64 -11.85 -0.50
CA ASP A 43 -4.80 -10.64 0.30
C ASP A 43 -4.82 -9.40 -0.59
N VAL A 44 -5.54 -8.38 -0.13
CA VAL A 44 -5.54 -7.08 -0.77
C VAL A 44 -4.15 -6.48 -0.59
N SER A 45 -3.46 -6.23 -1.70
CA SER A 45 -2.11 -5.69 -1.67
C SER A 45 -2.11 -4.17 -1.65
N TYR A 46 -1.03 -3.61 -1.12
CA TYR A 46 -0.76 -2.18 -1.19
C TYR A 46 -0.81 -1.67 -2.64
N TYR A 47 -0.31 -2.46 -3.58
CA TYR A 47 -0.30 -2.15 -4.99
C TYR A 47 -1.72 -1.89 -5.52
N LEU A 48 -2.68 -2.75 -5.16
CA LEU A 48 -4.07 -2.58 -5.59
C LEU A 48 -4.68 -1.33 -4.97
N ILE A 49 -4.48 -1.11 -3.68
CA ILE A 49 -4.99 0.07 -2.99
C ILE A 49 -4.45 1.34 -3.63
N ARG A 50 -3.16 1.36 -3.91
CA ARG A 50 -2.51 2.50 -4.57
C ARG A 50 -3.14 2.78 -5.94
N LYS A 51 -3.37 1.75 -6.74
CA LYS A 51 -4.01 1.89 -8.05
C LYS A 51 -5.40 2.51 -7.94
N LEU A 52 -6.20 2.02 -7.01
CA LEU A 52 -7.57 2.54 -6.82
C LEU A 52 -7.56 3.99 -6.36
N CYS A 53 -6.68 4.34 -5.44
CA CYS A 53 -6.63 5.70 -4.90
C CYS A 53 -6.04 6.70 -5.91
N PHE A 54 -4.98 6.35 -6.61
CA PHE A 54 -4.35 7.27 -7.57
C PHE A 54 -5.11 7.38 -8.88
N GLN A 55 -5.60 6.27 -9.41
CA GLN A 55 -6.24 6.29 -10.73
C GLN A 55 -7.72 6.61 -10.68
N LEU A 56 -8.43 6.09 -9.69
CA LEU A 56 -9.89 6.24 -9.61
C LEU A 56 -10.34 7.25 -8.56
N LYS A 57 -9.40 7.85 -7.84
CA LYS A 57 -9.68 8.90 -6.86
C LYS A 57 -10.50 8.45 -5.65
N TYR A 58 -10.47 7.17 -5.32
CA TYR A 58 -11.08 6.70 -4.08
C TYR A 58 -10.26 7.16 -2.88
N SER A 59 -10.94 7.50 -1.79
CA SER A 59 -10.28 7.90 -0.56
C SER A 59 -9.64 6.68 0.12
N PRO A 60 -8.34 6.72 0.46
CA PRO A 60 -7.73 5.65 1.24
C PRO A 60 -8.43 5.44 2.58
N GLU A 61 -8.86 6.51 3.22
CA GLU A 61 -9.59 6.43 4.48
C GLU A 61 -10.89 5.66 4.32
N TRP A 62 -11.68 5.98 3.29
CA TRP A 62 -12.90 5.25 3.04
C TRP A 62 -12.63 3.79 2.69
N LEU A 63 -11.66 3.54 1.84
CA LEU A 63 -11.38 2.18 1.37
C LEU A 63 -10.89 1.27 2.48
N ILE A 64 -10.00 1.76 3.33
CA ILE A 64 -9.37 0.96 4.38
C ILE A 64 -10.20 0.98 5.67
N LEU A 65 -10.65 2.15 6.10
CA LEU A 65 -11.34 2.34 7.37
C LEU A 65 -12.85 2.39 7.25
N GLY A 66 -13.37 2.66 6.08
CA GLY A 66 -14.80 2.78 5.87
C GLY A 66 -15.39 4.10 6.36
N THR A 67 -14.57 5.08 6.65
CA THR A 67 -14.99 6.39 7.15
C THR A 67 -14.69 7.48 6.13
N GLY A 68 -15.40 8.59 6.23
CA GLY A 68 -15.20 9.73 5.34
C GLY A 68 -15.87 9.55 3.99
N GLU A 69 -15.52 10.41 3.05
CA GLU A 69 -16.08 10.38 1.71
C GLU A 69 -15.44 9.30 0.86
N LYS A 70 -16.27 8.63 0.07
CA LYS A 70 -15.86 7.54 -0.82
C LYS A 70 -14.83 8.01 -1.85
N LYS A 71 -15.09 9.15 -2.50
CA LYS A 71 -14.18 9.75 -3.47
C LYS A 71 -13.79 11.14 -3.03
N ILE A 72 -12.58 11.53 -3.37
CA ILE A 72 -12.12 12.89 -3.09
C ILE A 72 -12.49 13.76 -4.29
N ASN A 73 -13.35 14.74 -4.05
CA ASN A 73 -13.92 15.57 -5.12
C ASN A 73 -12.95 16.63 -5.65
N LYS A 74 -11.90 16.95 -4.91
CA LYS A 74 -10.91 17.93 -5.37
C LYS A 74 -9.68 17.19 -5.90
N PRO A 75 -9.47 17.11 -7.23
CA PRO A 75 -8.41 16.28 -7.79
C PRO A 75 -7.01 16.58 -7.24
N GLU A 76 -6.68 17.85 -7.11
CA GLU A 76 -5.35 18.24 -6.61
C GLU A 76 -5.17 17.88 -5.13
N SER A 77 -6.17 18.18 -4.31
CA SER A 77 -6.14 17.83 -2.89
C SER A 77 -6.13 16.33 -2.67
N ALA A 78 -6.90 15.60 -3.49
CA ALA A 78 -6.95 14.15 -3.46
C ALA A 78 -5.59 13.54 -3.72
N LYS A 79 -4.93 14.00 -4.79
CA LYS A 79 -3.62 13.51 -5.16
C LYS A 79 -2.59 13.79 -4.06
N LEU A 80 -2.60 14.99 -3.52
CA LEU A 80 -1.67 15.38 -2.46
C LEU A 80 -1.86 14.55 -1.19
N ILE A 81 -3.10 14.37 -0.75
CA ILE A 81 -3.40 13.57 0.44
C ILE A 81 -2.96 12.13 0.25
N THR A 82 -3.26 11.55 -0.90
CA THR A 82 -2.88 10.18 -1.22
C THR A 82 -1.36 10.03 -1.25
N GLU A 83 -0.66 10.98 -1.88
CA GLU A 83 0.80 10.98 -1.92
C GLU A 83 1.41 11.05 -0.53
N ILE A 84 0.88 11.91 0.33
CA ILE A 84 1.35 12.02 1.72
C ILE A 84 1.18 10.70 2.47
N GLN A 85 0.03 10.07 2.34
CA GLN A 85 -0.24 8.79 3.01
C GLN A 85 0.68 7.68 2.51
N MET A 86 0.93 7.63 1.21
CA MET A 86 1.84 6.65 0.63
C MET A 86 3.29 6.90 1.05
N MET A 87 3.70 8.16 1.10
CA MET A 87 5.03 8.52 1.57
C MET A 87 5.26 8.14 3.03
N ARG A 88 4.26 8.32 3.88
CA ARG A 88 4.36 7.90 5.28
C ARG A 88 4.60 6.40 5.40
N THR A 89 3.89 5.62 4.61
CA THR A 89 4.08 4.17 4.59
C THR A 89 5.48 3.81 4.11
N GLU A 90 5.95 4.44 3.05
CA GLU A 90 7.31 4.23 2.53
C GLU A 90 8.37 4.63 3.55
N LEU A 91 8.16 5.75 4.25
CA LEU A 91 9.08 6.19 5.29
C LEU A 91 9.13 5.20 6.46
N ASP A 92 8.00 4.66 6.87
CA ASP A 92 7.96 3.66 7.93
C ASP A 92 8.74 2.41 7.56
N ILE A 93 8.59 1.94 6.32
CA ILE A 93 9.34 0.80 5.81
C ILE A 93 10.84 1.12 5.78
N LEU A 94 11.20 2.30 5.30
CA LEU A 94 12.59 2.74 5.22
C LEU A 94 13.22 2.85 6.60
N HIS A 95 12.51 3.44 7.56
CA HIS A 95 12.98 3.54 8.95
C HIS A 95 13.21 2.15 9.58
N ALA A 96 12.33 1.21 9.29
CA ALA A 96 12.50 -0.16 9.77
C ALA A 96 13.77 -0.79 9.21
N ARG A 97 14.04 -0.58 7.92
CA ARG A 97 15.27 -1.07 7.28
C ARG A 97 16.53 -0.41 7.87
N MET A 98 16.47 0.89 8.10
CA MET A 98 17.58 1.61 8.70
C MET A 98 17.90 1.10 10.10
N ARG A 99 16.88 0.84 10.90
CA ARG A 99 17.07 0.24 12.24
C ARG A 99 17.72 -1.13 12.16
N ALA A 100 17.34 -1.94 11.19
CA ALA A 100 17.96 -3.24 10.96
C ALA A 100 19.43 -3.11 10.64
N TYR A 101 19.80 -2.17 9.75
CA TYR A 101 21.18 -1.91 9.42
C TYR A 101 21.98 -1.40 10.63
N GLU A 102 21.41 -0.54 11.42
CA GLU A 102 22.06 -0.05 12.64
C GLU A 102 22.35 -1.18 13.61
N ILE A 103 21.44 -2.10 13.77
CA ILE A 103 21.62 -3.28 14.62
C ILE A 103 22.75 -4.14 14.07
N GLU A 104 22.80 -4.39 12.77
CA GLU A 104 23.88 -5.16 12.14
C GLU A 104 25.23 -4.51 12.36
N LEU A 105 25.33 -3.21 12.16
CA LEU A 105 26.56 -2.47 12.37
C LEU A 105 27.02 -2.53 13.83
N LYS A 106 26.08 -2.44 14.75
CA LYS A 106 26.36 -2.53 16.16
C LYS A 106 26.87 -3.91 16.54
N GLU A 107 26.27 -4.96 16.02
CA GLU A 107 26.72 -6.33 16.25
C GLU A 107 28.13 -6.55 15.73
N VAL A 108 28.44 -6.04 14.56
CA VAL A 108 29.80 -6.13 14.01
C VAL A 108 30.80 -5.45 14.91
N LYS A 109 30.49 -4.29 15.45
CA LYS A 109 31.37 -3.59 16.42
C LYS A 109 31.51 -4.36 17.70
N GLU A 110 30.45 -4.95 18.22
CA GLU A 110 30.50 -5.73 19.46
C GLU A 110 31.31 -7.02 19.30
N GLN A 111 31.37 -7.57 18.09
CA GLN A 111 32.19 -8.73 17.79
C GLN A 111 33.67 -8.40 17.64
N GLY A 112 34.05 -7.16 17.88
CA GLY A 112 35.45 -6.76 17.87
C GLY A 112 36.00 -6.35 16.52
N TYR A 113 35.17 -6.24 15.50
CA TYR A 113 35.60 -5.74 14.19
C TYR A 113 35.96 -4.26 14.31
N SER A 114 37.22 -3.95 14.06
CA SER A 114 37.68 -2.57 14.07
C SER A 114 38.91 -2.43 13.19
N PRO A 115 38.74 -1.95 11.95
CA PRO A 115 39.90 -1.74 11.08
C PRO A 115 40.93 -0.77 11.66
N LYS A 116 40.52 0.18 12.47
CA LYS A 116 41.37 1.16 13.09
C LYS A 116 42.33 0.57 14.11
N LYS A 117 41.94 -0.47 14.82
CA LYS A 117 42.79 -1.13 15.79
C LYS A 117 43.95 -1.87 15.14
N LYS A 118 43.75 -2.31 13.91
CA LYS A 118 44.80 -3.02 13.17
C LYS A 118 45.91 -2.11 12.70
N ALA A 119 45.63 -0.83 12.60
CA ALA A 119 46.63 0.17 12.21
C ALA A 119 47.56 0.57 13.36
N GLY A 120 47.20 0.18 14.57
CA GLY A 120 47.96 0.51 15.74
C GLY A 120 48.88 -0.58 16.26
#